data_b936cf9f54c9da41e74e03f022cb6ed3
#
_entry.id   b936cf9f54c9da41e74e03f022cb6ed3
#
_cell.length_a   1.000
_cell.length_b   1.000
_cell.length_c   1.000
_cell.angle_alpha   90.00
_cell.angle_beta   90.00
_cell.angle_gamma   90.00
#
_symmetry.space_group_name_H-M   'P 1'
#
loop_
_entity.id
_entity.type
_entity.pdbx_description
1 polymer ?
#
loop_
_entity_poly.entity_id
_entity_poly.type
_entity_poly.pdbx_seq_one_letter_code
_entity_poly.pdbx_strand_id
1 'polypeptide(L)'
;SIPAIDSVMARFCGPEVPDEEISQAAQALVYNLNTMHSRAGSQIPFSSLNFGLDTSEGARRWTKALLTEYEKGLGNGENPIFPNLLFQVKDGVSRRPGDPNYDLFKLAMRVTSRRMNPTYIFMDAEVNKPYKSVEYMGCRTRVIGNVNGPETSEGRGNLFFVTMNLPRLGIL
;
A
#
# COMPACT_ATOMS: atom_id res chain seq x y z
N SER A 1 -5.23 -7.21 -1.81
CA SER A 1 -4.48 -5.99 -2.12
C SER A 1 -5.42 -4.87 -2.52
N ILE A 2 -5.13 -3.67 -2.07
CA ILE A 2 -5.88 -2.46 -2.45
C ILE A 2 -4.90 -1.55 -3.18
N PRO A 3 -5.07 -1.37 -4.49
CA PRO A 3 -4.27 -0.41 -5.26
C PRO A 3 -4.74 1.02 -4.98
N ALA A 4 -3.82 1.98 -5.03
CA ALA A 4 -4.08 3.42 -4.91
C ALA A 4 -5.03 3.78 -3.75
N ILE A 5 -4.79 3.21 -2.55
CA ILE A 5 -5.71 3.41 -1.41
C ILE A 5 -5.81 4.89 -0.99
N ASP A 6 -4.75 5.66 -1.18
CA ASP A 6 -4.73 7.10 -0.94
C ASP A 6 -5.78 7.82 -1.81
N SER A 7 -5.82 7.54 -3.11
CA SER A 7 -6.82 8.09 -4.05
C SER A 7 -8.24 7.61 -3.71
N VAL A 8 -8.38 6.34 -3.35
CA VAL A 8 -9.69 5.78 -2.96
C VAL A 8 -10.23 6.47 -1.71
N MET A 9 -9.38 6.68 -0.72
CA MET A 9 -9.76 7.28 0.57
C MET A 9 -9.84 8.81 0.52
N ALA A 10 -9.20 9.45 -0.44
CA ALA A 10 -9.20 10.91 -0.57
C ALA A 10 -10.60 11.54 -0.53
N ARG A 11 -11.58 10.87 -1.16
CA ARG A 11 -12.97 11.31 -1.22
C ARG A 11 -13.69 11.30 0.14
N PHE A 12 -13.16 10.57 1.12
CA PHE A 12 -13.70 10.47 2.47
C PHE A 12 -12.90 11.28 3.50
N CYS A 13 -11.86 11.98 3.06
CA CYS A 13 -10.95 12.75 3.90
C CYS A 13 -10.99 14.24 3.53
N GLY A 14 -12.20 14.75 3.27
CA GLY A 14 -12.43 16.16 2.97
C GLY A 14 -12.12 17.08 4.17
N PRO A 15 -12.07 18.39 3.96
CA PRO A 15 -11.74 19.36 5.00
C PRO A 15 -12.73 19.38 6.19
N GLU A 16 -13.94 18.88 5.96
CA GLU A 16 -15.00 18.76 6.96
C GLU A 16 -14.77 17.60 7.94
N VAL A 17 -13.92 16.63 7.58
CA VAL A 17 -13.65 15.45 8.42
C VAL A 17 -12.49 15.74 9.37
N PRO A 18 -12.65 15.58 10.69
CA PRO A 18 -11.57 15.77 11.66
C PRO A 18 -10.41 14.79 11.44
N ASP A 19 -9.17 15.23 11.70
CA ASP A 19 -7.99 14.36 11.59
C ASP A 19 -8.04 13.17 12.55
N GLU A 20 -8.70 13.33 13.70
CA GLU A 20 -8.92 12.26 14.68
C GLU A 20 -9.77 11.13 14.11
N GLU A 21 -10.80 11.47 13.34
CA GLU A 21 -11.68 10.48 12.70
C GLU A 21 -10.92 9.71 11.60
N ILE A 22 -10.12 10.41 10.80
CA ILE A 22 -9.25 9.80 9.79
C ILE A 22 -8.22 8.85 10.45
N SER A 23 -7.59 9.32 11.56
CA SER A 23 -6.66 8.51 12.33
C SER A 23 -7.33 7.26 12.91
N GLN A 24 -8.52 7.39 13.45
CA GLN A 24 -9.28 6.27 13.99
C GLN A 24 -9.66 5.27 12.91
N ALA A 25 -10.06 5.73 11.73
CA ALA A 25 -10.34 4.86 10.58
C ALA A 25 -9.08 4.10 10.13
N ALA A 26 -7.94 4.78 10.05
CA ALA A 26 -6.66 4.17 9.71
C ALA A 26 -6.23 3.14 10.77
N GLN A 27 -6.37 3.46 12.06
CA GLN A 27 -6.12 2.53 13.16
C GLN A 27 -7.02 1.30 13.06
N ALA A 28 -8.32 1.49 12.87
CA ALA A 28 -9.27 0.39 12.73
C ALA A 28 -8.92 -0.53 11.56
N LEU A 29 -8.48 0.02 10.42
CA LEU A 29 -8.01 -0.76 9.28
C LEU A 29 -6.81 -1.65 9.64
N VAL A 30 -5.79 -1.07 10.28
CA VAL A 30 -4.59 -1.80 10.69
C VAL A 30 -4.95 -2.91 11.68
N TYR A 31 -5.77 -2.61 12.70
CA TYR A 31 -6.19 -3.59 13.70
C TYR A 31 -7.01 -4.72 13.08
N ASN A 32 -8.01 -4.41 12.26
CA ASN A 32 -8.87 -5.41 11.63
C ASN A 32 -8.05 -6.37 10.75
N LEU A 33 -7.09 -5.87 9.98
CA LEU A 33 -6.26 -6.70 9.11
C LEU A 33 -5.27 -7.59 9.89
N ASN A 34 -5.07 -7.35 11.17
CA ASN A 34 -4.24 -8.19 12.04
C ASN A 34 -5.02 -9.11 12.98
N THR A 35 -6.32 -8.86 13.18
CA THR A 35 -7.16 -9.64 14.11
C THR A 35 -8.23 -10.45 13.41
N MET A 36 -8.59 -10.09 12.18
CA MET A 36 -9.61 -10.79 11.41
C MET A 36 -9.08 -12.14 10.92
N HIS A 37 -9.79 -13.21 11.24
CA HIS A 37 -9.48 -14.55 10.74
C HIS A 37 -10.24 -14.83 9.45
N SER A 38 -9.52 -15.10 8.36
CA SER A 38 -10.12 -15.39 7.06
C SER A 38 -10.52 -16.86 6.89
N ARG A 39 -9.96 -17.77 7.70
CA ARG A 39 -10.17 -19.22 7.64
C ARG A 39 -10.04 -19.84 9.03
N ALA A 40 -10.50 -21.08 9.16
CA ALA A 40 -10.21 -21.90 10.32
C ALA A 40 -8.69 -22.07 10.52
N GLY A 41 -8.24 -22.13 11.77
CA GLY A 41 -6.80 -22.18 12.10
C GLY A 41 -6.15 -20.81 12.27
N SER A 42 -6.94 -19.77 12.53
CA SER A 42 -6.45 -18.41 12.86
C SER A 42 -5.61 -17.74 11.77
N GLN A 43 -5.86 -18.08 10.51
CA GLN A 43 -5.18 -17.45 9.38
C GLN A 43 -5.73 -16.03 9.15
N ILE A 44 -4.87 -15.02 9.32
CA ILE A 44 -5.17 -13.64 8.98
C ILE A 44 -5.03 -13.39 7.45
N PRO A 45 -5.80 -12.45 6.87
CA PRO A 45 -5.75 -12.17 5.44
C PRO A 45 -4.41 -11.56 5.04
N PHE A 46 -3.76 -12.15 4.04
CA PHE A 46 -2.58 -11.55 3.43
C PHE A 46 -2.99 -10.31 2.63
N SER A 47 -2.78 -9.15 3.20
CA SER A 47 -3.22 -7.87 2.65
C SER A 47 -2.05 -6.95 2.32
N SER A 48 -2.23 -6.13 1.29
CA SER A 48 -1.26 -5.08 0.91
C SER A 48 -1.98 -3.82 0.43
N LEU A 49 -1.40 -2.67 0.73
CA LEU A 49 -1.91 -1.35 0.38
C LEU A 49 -0.86 -0.60 -0.42
N ASN A 50 -1.22 -0.11 -1.60
CA ASN A 50 -0.35 0.71 -2.45
C ASN A 50 -0.80 2.17 -2.39
N PHE A 51 0.13 3.10 -2.22
CA PHE A 51 -0.15 4.53 -2.05
C PHE A 51 1.11 5.38 -2.26
N GLY A 52 0.94 6.71 -2.33
CA GLY A 52 2.05 7.67 -2.35
C GLY A 52 2.09 8.56 -3.59
N LEU A 53 1.29 8.29 -4.64
CA LEU A 53 1.28 9.10 -5.86
C LEU A 53 0.26 10.25 -5.84
N ASP A 54 -0.83 10.10 -5.11
CA ASP A 54 -1.87 11.12 -5.05
C ASP A 54 -1.42 12.29 -4.15
N THR A 55 -1.43 13.50 -4.72
CA THR A 55 -1.01 14.73 -4.05
C THR A 55 -2.18 15.57 -3.54
N SER A 56 -3.43 15.09 -3.70
CA SER A 56 -4.60 15.77 -3.18
C SER A 56 -4.56 15.84 -1.65
N GLU A 57 -5.19 16.85 -1.08
CA GLU A 57 -5.20 17.07 0.36
C GLU A 57 -5.77 15.86 1.12
N GLY A 58 -6.91 15.32 0.66
CA GLY A 58 -7.52 14.15 1.29
C GLY A 58 -6.62 12.90 1.25
N ALA A 59 -5.94 12.65 0.12
CA ALA A 59 -5.00 11.54 -0.01
C ALA A 59 -3.78 11.70 0.91
N ARG A 60 -3.26 12.92 1.04
CA ARG A 60 -2.14 13.24 1.94
C ARG A 60 -2.53 13.06 3.40
N ARG A 61 -3.73 13.51 3.80
CA ARG A 61 -4.28 13.34 5.16
C ARG A 61 -4.41 11.86 5.50
N TRP A 62 -5.01 11.07 4.60
CA TRP A 62 -5.12 9.61 4.76
C TRP A 62 -3.75 8.94 4.89
N THR A 63 -2.82 9.23 3.98
CA THR A 63 -1.48 8.65 3.97
C THR A 63 -0.72 8.96 5.26
N LYS A 64 -0.81 10.20 5.75
CA LYS A 64 -0.21 10.62 7.02
C LYS A 64 -0.80 9.85 8.20
N ALA A 65 -2.13 9.73 8.25
CA ALA A 65 -2.82 8.99 9.30
C ALA A 65 -2.43 7.51 9.28
N LEU A 66 -2.49 6.86 8.11
CA LEU A 66 -2.12 5.45 7.96
C LEU A 66 -0.69 5.16 8.43
N LEU A 67 0.28 5.96 8.00
CA LEU A 67 1.68 5.81 8.39
C LEU A 67 1.88 6.04 9.89
N THR A 68 1.19 7.03 10.46
CA THR A 68 1.29 7.36 11.88
C THR A 68 0.69 6.25 12.76
N GLU A 69 -0.48 5.74 12.39
CA GLU A 69 -1.13 4.66 13.14
C GLU A 69 -0.36 3.34 13.01
N TYR A 70 0.19 3.06 11.82
CA TYR A 70 1.07 1.90 11.64
C TYR A 70 2.35 2.00 12.48
N GLU A 71 2.94 3.20 12.62
CA GLU A 71 4.11 3.45 13.44
C GLU A 71 3.84 3.19 14.94
N LYS A 72 2.65 3.52 15.43
CA LYS A 72 2.25 3.25 16.83
C LYS A 72 2.23 1.74 17.12
N GLY A 73 1.87 0.93 16.13
CA GLY A 73 1.74 -0.53 16.30
C GLY A 73 0.38 -0.93 16.85
N LEU A 74 0.26 -2.19 17.23
CA LEU A 74 -0.94 -2.76 17.83
C LEU A 74 -0.87 -2.69 19.36
N GLY A 75 -2.01 -2.71 20.02
CA GLY A 75 -2.15 -2.87 21.48
C GLY A 75 -1.06 -2.19 22.33
N ASN A 76 -0.06 -2.94 22.71
CA ASN A 76 1.08 -2.48 23.50
C ASN A 76 2.28 -2.03 22.64
N GLY A 77 2.08 -1.75 21.36
CA GLY A 77 3.12 -1.36 20.41
C GLY A 77 3.72 -2.52 19.61
N GLU A 78 3.05 -3.66 19.56
CA GLU A 78 3.47 -4.80 18.75
C GLU A 78 3.51 -4.44 17.25
N ASN A 79 4.42 -5.07 16.50
CA ASN A 79 4.51 -4.86 15.07
C ASN A 79 3.28 -5.42 14.35
N PRO A 80 2.56 -4.62 13.55
CA PRO A 80 1.56 -5.14 12.63
C PRO A 80 2.22 -6.09 11.62
N ILE A 81 1.63 -7.26 11.42
CA ILE A 81 2.08 -8.20 10.36
C ILE A 81 1.50 -7.75 9.02
N PHE A 82 0.27 -7.30 9.02
CA PHE A 82 -0.47 -6.77 7.87
C PHE A 82 -1.08 -5.39 8.18
N PRO A 83 -1.41 -4.62 7.16
CA PRO A 83 -1.13 -4.84 5.74
C PRO A 83 0.35 -4.61 5.41
N ASN A 84 0.85 -5.25 4.34
CA ASN A 84 2.09 -4.81 3.72
C ASN A 84 1.86 -3.43 3.08
N LEU A 85 2.58 -2.45 3.54
CA LEU A 85 2.52 -1.09 3.02
C LEU A 85 3.53 -0.93 1.86
N LEU A 86 3.06 -0.42 0.74
CA LEU A 86 3.82 -0.25 -0.50
C LEU A 86 3.77 1.22 -0.91
N PHE A 87 4.85 1.95 -0.59
CA PHE A 87 4.95 3.39 -0.87
C PHE A 87 5.56 3.61 -2.26
N GLN A 88 4.82 4.29 -3.12
CA GLN A 88 5.26 4.64 -4.48
C GLN A 88 6.08 5.93 -4.45
N VAL A 89 7.34 5.84 -4.88
CA VAL A 89 8.27 6.98 -4.96
C VAL A 89 8.40 7.41 -6.41
N LYS A 90 8.16 8.70 -6.67
CA LYS A 90 8.26 9.28 -8.01
C LYS A 90 8.90 10.66 -7.96
N ASP A 91 9.72 10.96 -8.95
CA ASP A 91 10.32 12.30 -9.15
C ASP A 91 9.22 13.32 -9.42
N GLY A 92 9.30 14.50 -8.81
CA GLY A 92 8.27 15.54 -8.89
C GLY A 92 7.02 15.26 -8.02
N VAL A 93 6.96 14.14 -7.30
CA VAL A 93 5.86 13.80 -6.39
C VAL A 93 6.33 13.65 -4.95
N SER A 94 7.36 12.84 -4.71
CA SER A 94 7.77 12.49 -3.34
C SER A 94 9.28 12.32 -3.16
N ARG A 95 10.07 12.32 -4.25
CA ARG A 95 11.47 11.91 -4.22
C ARG A 95 12.41 12.98 -3.69
N ARG A 96 12.16 14.25 -3.98
CA ARG A 96 13.10 15.36 -3.71
C ARG A 96 12.52 16.39 -2.75
N PRO A 97 13.40 17.12 -2.02
CA PRO A 97 12.95 18.29 -1.28
C PRO A 97 12.20 19.28 -2.19
N GLY A 98 11.01 19.68 -1.76
CA GLY A 98 10.12 20.55 -2.54
C GLY A 98 9.02 19.81 -3.28
N ASP A 99 9.10 18.48 -3.43
CA ASP A 99 8.00 17.71 -3.99
C ASP A 99 6.80 17.68 -3.03
N PRO A 100 5.55 17.66 -3.55
CA PRO A 100 4.34 17.77 -2.73
C PRO A 100 4.21 16.70 -1.64
N ASN A 101 4.66 15.47 -1.88
CA ASN A 101 4.61 14.35 -0.92
C ASN A 101 5.98 14.01 -0.31
N TYR A 102 6.97 14.90 -0.39
CA TYR A 102 8.29 14.63 0.18
C TYR A 102 8.27 14.45 1.70
N ASP A 103 7.43 15.21 2.40
CA ASP A 103 7.21 15.07 3.85
C ASP A 103 6.64 13.69 4.21
N LEU A 104 5.70 13.17 3.40
CA LEU A 104 5.14 11.82 3.56
C LEU A 104 6.18 10.73 3.27
N PHE A 105 7.05 10.95 2.29
CA PHE A 105 8.17 10.04 2.03
C PHE A 105 9.14 9.99 3.23
N LYS A 106 9.47 11.14 3.82
CA LYS A 106 10.28 11.18 5.05
C LYS A 106 9.60 10.46 6.22
N LEU A 107 8.29 10.65 6.37
CA LEU A 107 7.50 9.93 7.37
C LEU A 107 7.55 8.42 7.11
N ALA A 108 7.35 8.00 5.87
CA ALA A 108 7.45 6.59 5.48
C ALA A 108 8.82 5.98 5.83
N MET A 109 9.92 6.68 5.51
CA MET A 109 11.27 6.23 5.88
C MET A 109 11.45 6.09 7.40
N ARG A 110 10.91 7.02 8.19
CA ARG A 110 10.93 6.93 9.65
C ARG A 110 10.15 5.71 10.14
N VAL A 111 8.98 5.45 9.57
CA VAL A 111 8.16 4.26 9.89
C VAL A 111 8.92 2.99 9.54
N THR A 112 9.54 2.94 8.35
CA THR A 112 10.35 1.79 7.93
C THR A 112 11.50 1.51 8.89
N SER A 113 12.16 2.53 9.40
CA SER A 113 13.27 2.34 10.36
C SER A 113 12.83 1.69 11.67
N ARG A 114 11.56 1.79 12.03
CA ARG A 114 10.99 1.23 13.26
C ARG A 114 10.23 -0.07 13.07
N ARG A 115 9.58 -0.23 11.91
CA ARG A 115 8.61 -1.30 11.65
C ARG A 115 8.99 -2.19 10.46
N MET A 116 10.09 -1.89 9.75
CA MET A 116 10.52 -2.55 8.51
C MET A 116 9.45 -2.50 7.40
N ASN A 117 8.52 -1.55 7.50
CA ASN A 117 7.42 -1.28 6.59
C ASN A 117 7.14 0.24 6.59
N PRO A 118 6.79 0.87 5.48
CA PRO A 118 6.54 0.33 4.14
C PRO A 118 7.78 -0.12 3.38
N THR A 119 7.58 -0.93 2.33
CA THR A 119 8.52 -1.13 1.24
C THR A 119 8.27 -0.12 0.12
N TYR A 120 9.23 0.07 -0.79
CA TYR A 120 9.18 1.16 -1.76
C TYR A 120 9.10 0.66 -3.19
N ILE A 121 8.25 1.32 -3.99
CA ILE A 121 8.13 1.11 -5.44
C ILE A 121 8.68 2.36 -6.13
N PHE A 122 9.81 2.21 -6.83
CA PHE A 122 10.41 3.32 -7.57
C PHE A 122 9.77 3.43 -8.95
N MET A 123 8.93 4.46 -9.13
CA MET A 123 8.19 4.68 -10.37
C MET A 123 9.10 5.13 -11.52
N ASP A 124 10.24 5.75 -11.20
CA ASP A 124 11.23 6.22 -12.19
C ASP A 124 12.19 5.12 -12.66
N ALA A 125 12.13 3.91 -12.08
CA ALA A 125 12.90 2.79 -12.57
C ALA A 125 12.45 2.45 -14.01
N GLU A 126 13.40 2.10 -14.90
CA GLU A 126 13.11 1.87 -16.32
C GLU A 126 11.95 0.91 -16.56
N VAL A 127 11.85 -0.14 -15.75
CA VAL A 127 10.79 -1.13 -15.82
C VAL A 127 9.41 -0.55 -15.45
N ASN A 128 9.35 0.51 -14.68
CA ASN A 128 8.11 1.14 -14.21
C ASN A 128 7.76 2.43 -14.96
N LYS A 129 8.77 3.13 -15.45
CA LYS A 129 8.67 4.44 -16.10
C LYS A 129 7.62 4.56 -17.21
N PRO A 130 7.37 3.51 -18.04
CA PRO A 130 6.34 3.57 -19.07
C PRO A 130 4.90 3.65 -18.56
N TYR A 131 4.67 3.35 -17.27
CA TYR A 131 3.33 3.24 -16.70
C TYR A 131 3.02 4.41 -15.77
N LYS A 132 1.77 4.87 -15.77
CA LYS A 132 1.30 5.93 -14.86
C LYS A 132 1.31 5.47 -13.40
N SER A 133 0.89 4.22 -13.17
CA SER A 133 0.89 3.57 -11.86
C SER A 133 1.35 2.13 -12.00
N VAL A 134 2.12 1.68 -11.03
CA VAL A 134 2.54 0.28 -10.86
C VAL A 134 2.25 -0.10 -9.42
N GLU A 135 1.43 -1.11 -9.28
CA GLU A 135 1.01 -1.63 -7.98
C GLU A 135 1.63 -3.00 -7.74
N TYR A 136 1.71 -3.40 -6.48
CA TYR A 136 2.10 -4.77 -6.15
C TYR A 136 1.03 -5.42 -5.29
N MET A 137 0.73 -6.68 -5.62
CA MET A 137 -0.19 -7.52 -4.86
C MET A 137 0.58 -8.65 -4.18
N GLY A 138 0.18 -8.95 -2.96
CA GLY A 138 0.88 -9.95 -2.17
C GLY A 138 2.33 -9.56 -1.94
N CYS A 139 3.26 -10.51 -2.16
CA CYS A 139 4.68 -10.30 -1.91
C CYS A 139 5.39 -9.62 -3.08
N ARG A 140 5.05 -9.99 -4.33
CA ARG A 140 5.84 -9.61 -5.52
C ARG A 140 5.04 -9.52 -6.82
N THR A 141 3.74 -9.77 -6.83
CA THR A 141 2.94 -9.73 -8.06
C THR A 141 2.78 -8.29 -8.52
N ARG A 142 3.45 -7.96 -9.60
CA ARG A 142 3.38 -6.63 -10.21
C ARG A 142 2.10 -6.50 -11.03
N VAL A 143 1.38 -5.42 -10.78
CA VAL A 143 0.16 -5.05 -11.51
C VAL A 143 0.42 -3.74 -12.23
N ILE A 144 0.21 -3.75 -13.53
CA ILE A 144 0.33 -2.59 -14.41
C ILE A 144 -1.04 -2.27 -15.01
N GLY A 145 -1.14 -1.14 -15.69
CA GLY A 145 -2.36 -0.72 -16.37
C GLY A 145 -2.92 -1.79 -17.30
N ASN A 146 -4.20 -1.68 -17.59
CA ASN A 146 -4.90 -2.62 -18.46
C ASN A 146 -4.43 -2.45 -19.91
N VAL A 147 -4.08 -3.56 -20.59
CA VAL A 147 -3.73 -3.55 -22.01
C VAL A 147 -4.95 -3.49 -22.94
N ASN A 148 -6.13 -3.87 -22.45
CA ASN A 148 -7.36 -4.02 -23.23
C ASN A 148 -8.46 -3.02 -22.81
N GLY A 149 -8.11 -1.94 -22.09
CA GLY A 149 -9.07 -0.96 -21.58
C GLY A 149 -8.38 0.25 -20.96
N PRO A 150 -9.07 1.04 -20.13
CA PRO A 150 -8.46 2.18 -19.46
C PRO A 150 -7.19 1.80 -18.70
N GLU A 151 -6.16 2.64 -18.79
CA GLU A 151 -4.91 2.46 -18.07
C GLU A 151 -5.12 2.77 -16.57
N THR A 152 -5.69 1.80 -15.86
CA THR A 152 -5.90 1.87 -14.40
C THR A 152 -5.55 0.55 -13.73
N SER A 153 -5.05 0.63 -12.52
CA SER A 153 -4.84 -0.52 -11.63
C SER A 153 -6.01 -0.71 -10.65
N GLU A 154 -6.93 0.25 -10.55
CA GLU A 154 -8.11 0.16 -9.70
C GLU A 154 -9.00 -1.02 -10.08
N GLY A 155 -9.57 -1.69 -9.10
CA GLY A 155 -10.45 -2.84 -9.29
C GLY A 155 -9.78 -4.11 -9.80
N ARG A 156 -8.44 -4.13 -9.93
CA ARG A 156 -7.67 -5.32 -10.33
C ARG A 156 -7.48 -6.26 -9.15
N GLY A 157 -7.45 -7.55 -9.44
CA GLY A 157 -7.25 -8.59 -8.42
C GLY A 157 -6.66 -9.87 -9.03
N ASN A 158 -6.28 -10.82 -8.18
CA ASN A 158 -5.86 -12.14 -8.62
C ASN A 158 -7.09 -12.99 -8.94
N LEU A 159 -7.16 -13.55 -10.14
CA LEU A 159 -8.23 -14.47 -10.56
C LEU A 159 -7.87 -15.91 -10.22
N PHE A 160 -6.65 -16.33 -10.50
CA PHE A 160 -6.16 -17.69 -10.28
C PHE A 160 -4.63 -17.69 -10.23
N PHE A 161 -4.05 -18.80 -9.86
CA PHE A 161 -2.61 -19.06 -9.92
C PHE A 161 -2.31 -20.24 -10.83
N VAL A 162 -1.12 -20.23 -11.41
CA VAL A 162 -0.60 -21.35 -12.22
C VAL A 162 0.62 -21.91 -11.51
N THR A 163 0.63 -23.22 -11.33
CA THR A 163 1.73 -23.93 -10.67
C THR A 163 2.43 -24.83 -11.68
N MET A 164 3.76 -24.71 -11.76
CA MET A 164 4.60 -25.61 -12.51
C MET A 164 5.17 -26.69 -11.59
N ASN A 165 4.94 -27.95 -11.92
CA ASN A 165 5.47 -29.07 -11.14
C ASN A 165 6.91 -29.37 -11.58
N LEU A 166 7.87 -28.66 -11.01
CA LEU A 166 9.29 -28.85 -11.33
C LEU A 166 9.83 -30.26 -11.01
N PRO A 167 9.45 -30.91 -9.90
CA PRO A 167 9.85 -32.31 -9.67
C PRO A 167 9.45 -33.25 -10.80
N ARG A 168 8.22 -33.11 -11.31
CA ARG A 168 7.76 -33.92 -12.45
C ARG A 168 8.59 -33.67 -13.71
N LEU A 169 8.93 -32.42 -14.01
CA LEU A 169 9.75 -32.07 -15.15
C LEU A 169 11.18 -32.60 -15.02
N GLY A 170 11.70 -32.72 -13.81
CA GLY A 170 13.03 -33.27 -13.56
C GLY A 170 13.10 -34.79 -13.60
N ILE A 171 11.96 -35.50 -13.63
CA ILE A 171 11.86 -36.97 -13.71
C ILE A 171 11.61 -37.42 -15.16
N LEU A 172 11.04 -36.57 -16.00
CA LEU A 172 10.78 -36.83 -17.42
C LEU A 172 12.04 -36.65 -18.28
#